data_c28a6180b66d0c34730f65f42cf6d92d
#
_entry.id   c28a6180b66d0c34730f65f42cf6d92d
#
_cell.length_a   1.000
_cell.length_b   1.000
_cell.length_c   1.000
_cell.angle_alpha   90.00
_cell.angle_beta   90.00
_cell.angle_gamma   90.00
#
_symmetry.space_group_name_H-M   'P 1'
#
loop_
_entity.id
_entity.type
_entity.pdbx_description
1 polymer ?
#
loop_
_entity_poly.entity_id
_entity_poly.type
_entity_poly.pdbx_seq_one_letter_code
_entity_poly.pdbx_strand_id
1 'polypeptide(L)'
;QKFTFELMPQYSSIQKDMVGKVIMSYLINNFSKSNYATSLSFFGSSYHYLEDLRYQVITPGINFYFRTDDFRSNKRNSIGLYYYSVKRDDPPDSFTTPNYELFYLRHLFSNRGALKHITIETGLQYSKKFTKFEMTFDYRRLLSNGSQFTARFFAGKFLSHRQQETNFFDFNLNRPQDYLFRYNYFGRSENDGLFSQQIVMAEGGFKSMLFPFTANDYLLSSNLTLGLWKW
;
A
#
# COMPACT_ATOMS: atom_id res chain seq x y z
N GLN A 1 2.67 11.35 25.07
CA GLN A 1 1.54 10.54 24.60
C GLN A 1 0.61 11.42 23.80
N LYS A 2 0.15 10.95 22.65
CA LYS A 2 -0.78 11.69 21.78
C LYS A 2 -1.86 10.74 21.28
N PHE A 3 -3.10 11.10 21.49
CA PHE A 3 -4.27 10.43 20.90
C PHE A 3 -4.80 11.25 19.73
N THR A 4 -5.11 10.61 18.62
CA THR A 4 -5.76 11.22 17.46
C THR A 4 -6.98 10.38 17.11
N PHE A 5 -8.09 11.07 16.90
CA PHE A 5 -9.34 10.49 16.42
C PHE A 5 -9.83 11.30 15.24
N GLU A 6 -10.12 10.62 14.14
CA GLU A 6 -10.66 11.23 12.93
C GLU A 6 -11.89 10.42 12.50
N LEU A 7 -12.99 11.13 12.24
CA LEU A 7 -14.22 10.58 11.70
C LEU A 7 -14.54 11.33 10.40
N MET A 8 -14.67 10.60 9.31
CA MET A 8 -14.94 11.18 7.98
C MET A 8 -16.17 10.50 7.37
N PRO A 9 -17.39 10.93 7.76
CA PRO A 9 -18.62 10.46 7.14
C PRO A 9 -18.74 11.06 5.74
N GLN A 10 -19.22 10.28 4.79
CA GLN A 10 -19.50 10.70 3.43
C GLN A 10 -20.86 10.17 3.01
N TYR A 11 -21.63 11.00 2.33
CA TYR A 11 -22.89 10.61 1.72
C TYR A 11 -22.75 10.62 0.20
N SER A 12 -23.04 9.49 -0.44
CA SER A 12 -23.11 9.41 -1.88
C SER A 12 -24.54 9.63 -2.36
N SER A 13 -24.78 10.74 -3.03
CA SER A 13 -26.08 11.03 -3.62
C SER A 13 -26.46 10.09 -4.77
N ILE A 14 -25.46 9.52 -5.44
CA ILE A 14 -25.66 8.57 -6.55
C ILE A 14 -26.09 7.21 -5.99
N GLN A 15 -25.41 6.75 -4.94
CA GLN A 15 -25.66 5.46 -4.31
C GLN A 15 -26.68 5.50 -3.19
N LYS A 16 -27.12 6.73 -2.81
CA LYS A 16 -28.08 7.00 -1.73
C LYS A 16 -27.70 6.33 -0.40
N ASP A 17 -26.41 6.21 -0.13
CA ASP A 17 -25.90 5.53 1.04
C ASP A 17 -24.81 6.33 1.76
N MET A 18 -24.66 6.04 3.06
CA MET A 18 -23.58 6.59 3.88
C MET A 18 -22.39 5.66 3.90
N VAL A 19 -21.26 6.19 3.51
CA VAL A 19 -19.95 5.56 3.62
C VAL A 19 -19.06 6.42 4.51
N GLY A 20 -17.91 5.92 4.89
CA GLY A 20 -16.99 6.72 5.66
C GLY A 20 -15.87 5.92 6.28
N LYS A 21 -15.01 6.65 6.98
CA LYS A 21 -13.88 6.05 7.67
C LYS A 21 -13.70 6.61 9.07
N VAL A 22 -13.21 5.77 9.95
CA VAL A 22 -12.79 6.07 11.31
C VAL A 22 -11.32 5.76 11.44
N ILE A 23 -10.54 6.70 11.92
CA ILE A 23 -9.11 6.51 12.19
C ILE A 23 -8.86 6.86 13.65
N MET A 24 -8.26 5.94 14.38
CA MET A 24 -7.80 6.18 15.74
C MET A 24 -6.30 5.87 15.80
N SER A 25 -5.55 6.72 16.47
CA SER A 25 -4.15 6.44 16.74
C SER A 25 -3.74 6.91 18.13
N TYR A 26 -2.92 6.12 18.78
CA TYR A 26 -2.36 6.45 20.08
C TYR A 26 -0.84 6.26 20.02
N LEU A 27 -0.12 7.36 20.17
CA LEU A 27 1.34 7.39 20.14
C LEU A 27 1.89 7.36 21.57
N ILE A 28 2.71 6.37 21.84
CA ILE A 28 3.45 6.18 23.08
C ILE A 28 4.91 6.52 22.82
N ASN A 29 5.43 7.53 23.51
CA ASN A 29 6.84 7.83 23.44
C ASN A 29 7.59 6.88 24.38
N ASN A 30 8.56 6.17 23.86
CA ASN A 30 9.42 5.27 24.61
C ASN A 30 10.76 5.94 24.89
N PHE A 31 11.27 5.75 26.11
CA PHE A 31 12.63 6.24 26.48
C PHE A 31 13.72 5.22 26.16
N SER A 32 13.40 4.19 25.37
CA SER A 32 14.39 3.18 24.96
C SER A 32 15.41 3.76 23.98
N LYS A 33 16.65 3.28 24.07
CA LYS A 33 17.73 3.68 23.14
C LYS A 33 17.45 3.26 21.69
N SER A 34 16.76 2.14 21.48
CA SER A 34 16.49 1.61 20.15
C SER A 34 15.11 1.98 19.63
N ASN A 35 14.04 1.78 20.42
CA ASN A 35 12.67 2.11 20.05
C ASN A 35 12.22 3.39 20.74
N TYR A 36 12.08 4.50 20.01
CA TYR A 36 11.72 5.78 20.61
C TYR A 36 10.21 6.02 20.68
N ALA A 37 9.42 5.34 19.85
CA ALA A 37 7.97 5.48 19.88
C ALA A 37 7.28 4.20 19.39
N THR A 38 6.10 3.96 19.94
CA THR A 38 5.18 2.91 19.50
C THR A 38 3.84 3.56 19.21
N SER A 39 3.24 3.24 18.07
CA SER A 39 1.90 3.71 17.72
C SER A 39 0.94 2.54 17.65
N LEU A 40 -0.13 2.64 18.40
CA LEU A 40 -1.31 1.78 18.20
C LEU A 40 -2.24 2.50 17.22
N SER A 41 -2.74 1.81 16.22
CA SER A 41 -3.63 2.35 15.22
C SER A 41 -4.84 1.45 15.02
N PHE A 42 -5.96 2.08 14.72
CA PHE A 42 -7.18 1.41 14.29
C PHE A 42 -7.74 2.16 13.11
N PHE A 43 -8.01 1.45 12.05
CA PHE A 43 -8.66 1.97 10.87
C PHE A 43 -9.91 1.13 10.61
N GLY A 44 -11.06 1.80 10.51
CA GLY A 44 -12.33 1.22 10.10
C GLY A 44 -12.90 2.01 8.93
N SER A 45 -13.41 1.35 7.92
CA SER A 45 -13.94 2.02 6.76
C SER A 45 -15.03 1.21 6.08
N SER A 46 -16.01 1.93 5.51
CA SER A 46 -17.01 1.40 4.61
C SER A 46 -16.86 2.08 3.26
N TYR A 47 -16.68 1.28 2.21
CA TYR A 47 -16.51 1.76 0.83
C TYR A 47 -17.58 1.18 -0.06
N HIS A 48 -18.16 2.03 -0.92
CA HIS A 48 -18.86 1.60 -2.11
C HIS A 48 -17.91 1.62 -3.29
N TYR A 49 -17.74 0.49 -3.94
CA TYR A 49 -16.89 0.39 -5.13
C TYR A 49 -17.71 0.47 -6.42
N LEU A 50 -18.88 -0.14 -6.41
CA LEU A 50 -19.91 -0.11 -7.47
C LEU A 50 -21.25 0.07 -6.78
N GLU A 51 -22.32 0.28 -7.57
CA GLU A 51 -23.67 0.55 -7.07
C GLU A 51 -24.15 -0.50 -6.06
N ASP A 52 -23.77 -1.77 -6.25
CA ASP A 52 -24.18 -2.90 -5.41
C ASP A 52 -23.02 -3.55 -4.61
N LEU A 53 -21.83 -2.95 -4.63
CA LEU A 53 -20.64 -3.53 -4.01
C LEU A 53 -20.12 -2.69 -2.85
N ARG A 54 -20.39 -3.12 -1.64
CA ARG A 54 -19.94 -2.48 -0.41
C ARG A 54 -18.89 -3.30 0.32
N TYR A 55 -17.81 -2.66 0.71
CA TYR A 55 -16.76 -3.24 1.55
C TYR A 55 -16.75 -2.63 2.93
N GLN A 56 -16.59 -3.48 3.95
CA GLN A 56 -16.27 -3.10 5.31
C GLN A 56 -14.86 -3.56 5.63
N VAL A 57 -14.00 -2.63 5.99
CA VAL A 57 -12.59 -2.89 6.27
C VAL A 57 -12.29 -2.50 7.71
N ILE A 58 -11.67 -3.39 8.46
CA ILE A 58 -11.20 -3.16 9.82
C ILE A 58 -9.72 -3.52 9.88
N THR A 59 -8.90 -2.58 10.32
CA THR A 59 -7.44 -2.76 10.36
C THR A 59 -6.86 -2.19 11.66
N PRO A 60 -6.83 -2.98 12.75
CA PRO A 60 -5.97 -2.67 13.88
C PRO A 60 -4.50 -2.88 13.52
N GLY A 61 -3.62 -2.07 14.10
CA GLY A 61 -2.19 -2.16 13.85
C GLY A 61 -1.34 -1.62 14.98
N ILE A 62 -0.09 -2.06 15.02
CA ILE A 62 0.93 -1.56 15.90
C ILE A 62 2.19 -1.25 15.09
N ASN A 63 2.79 -0.09 15.33
CA ASN A 63 4.03 0.33 14.68
C ASN A 63 5.08 0.66 15.72
N PHE A 64 6.28 0.16 15.49
CA PHE A 64 7.48 0.44 16.26
C PHE A 64 8.41 1.32 15.44
N TYR A 65 8.82 2.46 16.01
CA TYR A 65 9.72 3.42 15.37
C TYR A 65 11.08 3.36 16.03
N PHE A 66 12.10 3.08 15.25
CA PHE A 66 13.47 2.91 15.75
C PHE A 66 14.28 4.18 15.59
N ARG A 67 15.09 4.47 16.60
CA ARG A 67 15.99 5.60 16.60
C ARG A 67 17.15 5.36 15.63
N THR A 68 17.59 6.44 15.02
CA THR A 68 18.90 6.51 14.37
C THR A 68 19.86 7.25 15.29
N ASP A 69 21.15 6.97 15.18
CA ASP A 69 22.18 7.51 16.08
C ASP A 69 22.26 9.05 16.07
N ASP A 70 21.78 9.69 15.02
CA ASP A 70 21.74 11.14 14.87
C ASP A 70 20.30 11.66 14.84
N PHE A 71 19.95 12.56 15.76
CA PHE A 71 18.63 13.21 15.84
C PHE A 71 18.31 14.10 14.62
N ARG A 72 19.32 14.57 13.91
CA ARG A 72 19.15 15.36 12.67
C ARG A 72 19.11 14.48 11.42
N SER A 73 19.21 13.17 11.60
CA SER A 73 19.21 12.23 10.50
C SER A 73 17.86 12.20 9.79
N ASN A 74 17.89 12.25 8.46
CA ASN A 74 16.72 12.02 7.62
C ASN A 74 16.35 10.53 7.48
N LYS A 75 17.03 9.66 8.24
CA LYS A 75 16.77 8.22 8.25
C LYS A 75 15.55 7.92 9.13
N ARG A 76 14.68 7.09 8.64
CA ARG A 76 13.54 6.55 9.38
C ARG A 76 13.54 5.04 9.24
N ASN A 77 13.28 4.35 10.34
CA ASN A 77 13.18 2.90 10.37
C ASN A 77 11.96 2.53 11.24
N SER A 78 11.08 1.72 10.71
CA SER A 78 9.88 1.29 11.43
C SER A 78 9.47 -0.13 11.04
N ILE A 79 8.88 -0.83 12.01
CA ILE A 79 8.24 -2.13 11.81
C ILE A 79 6.79 -2.00 12.24
N GLY A 80 5.87 -2.39 11.38
CA GLY A 80 4.43 -2.39 11.65
C GLY A 80 3.85 -3.79 11.50
N LEU A 81 2.93 -4.15 12.39
CA LEU A 81 2.10 -5.34 12.29
C LEU A 81 0.65 -4.89 12.20
N TYR A 82 -0.06 -5.35 11.19
CA TYR A 82 -1.45 -5.02 10.91
C TYR A 82 -2.26 -6.28 10.71
N TYR A 83 -3.50 -6.23 11.18
CA TYR A 83 -4.49 -7.24 10.85
C TYR A 83 -5.56 -6.61 9.97
N TYR A 84 -5.87 -7.23 8.86
CA TYR A 84 -6.91 -6.81 7.94
C TYR A 84 -8.07 -7.80 8.01
N SER A 85 -9.26 -7.29 8.28
CA SER A 85 -10.52 -8.02 8.12
C SER A 85 -11.37 -7.27 7.11
N VAL A 86 -11.63 -7.90 5.99
CA VAL A 86 -12.40 -7.33 4.90
C VAL A 86 -13.64 -8.18 4.68
N LYS A 87 -14.78 -7.55 4.86
CA LYS A 87 -16.09 -8.13 4.58
C LYS A 87 -16.72 -7.38 3.42
N ARG A 88 -17.44 -8.11 2.63
CA ARG A 88 -18.12 -7.63 1.46
C ARG A 88 -19.60 -7.94 1.61
N ASP A 89 -20.43 -6.94 1.44
CA ASP A 89 -21.87 -7.08 1.34
C ASP A 89 -22.21 -7.17 -0.15
N ASP A 90 -22.56 -8.38 -0.63
CA ASP A 90 -22.92 -8.63 -2.03
C ASP A 90 -24.27 -9.35 -2.14
N PRO A 91 -25.02 -9.07 -3.18
CA PRO A 91 -25.96 -10.03 -3.69
C PRO A 91 -25.20 -11.26 -4.23
N PRO A 92 -25.76 -12.49 -4.07
CA PRO A 92 -25.00 -13.76 -4.19
C PRO A 92 -24.40 -14.06 -5.56
N ASP A 93 -24.71 -13.31 -6.62
CA ASP A 93 -24.47 -13.76 -7.99
C ASP A 93 -23.47 -12.94 -8.81
N SER A 94 -22.83 -11.89 -8.29
CA SER A 94 -22.18 -10.94 -9.22
C SER A 94 -20.67 -10.85 -9.24
N PHE A 95 -19.89 -11.22 -8.23
CA PHE A 95 -18.42 -11.11 -8.30
C PHE A 95 -17.65 -12.05 -7.35
N THR A 96 -16.49 -12.50 -7.82
CA THR A 96 -15.61 -13.49 -7.18
C THR A 96 -14.62 -12.95 -6.12
N THR A 97 -14.76 -11.70 -5.66
CA THR A 97 -13.88 -11.19 -4.62
C THR A 97 -14.28 -11.74 -3.25
N PRO A 98 -13.39 -12.49 -2.59
CA PRO A 98 -13.73 -13.16 -1.34
C PRO A 98 -13.72 -12.20 -0.15
N ASN A 99 -14.48 -12.56 0.90
CA ASN A 99 -14.17 -12.08 2.25
C ASN A 99 -12.83 -12.66 2.68
N TYR A 100 -11.99 -11.86 3.33
CA TYR A 100 -10.67 -12.31 3.71
C TYR A 100 -10.16 -11.66 5.00
N GLU A 101 -9.26 -12.37 5.62
CA GLU A 101 -8.50 -11.94 6.77
C GLU A 101 -7.02 -12.20 6.50
N LEU A 102 -6.17 -11.24 6.86
CA LEU A 102 -4.74 -11.41 6.72
C LEU A 102 -3.96 -10.61 7.77
N PHE A 103 -2.80 -11.12 8.13
CA PHE A 103 -1.78 -10.41 8.88
C PHE A 103 -0.74 -9.86 7.92
N TYR A 104 -0.32 -8.62 8.15
CA TYR A 104 0.70 -7.94 7.36
C TYR A 104 1.79 -7.39 8.27
N LEU A 105 2.98 -7.97 8.17
CA LEU A 105 4.19 -7.45 8.78
C LEU A 105 4.91 -6.58 7.75
N ARG A 106 5.13 -5.31 8.07
CA ARG A 106 5.75 -4.32 7.21
C ARG A 106 7.00 -3.76 7.87
N HIS A 107 8.11 -3.76 7.17
CA HIS A 107 9.31 -3.00 7.54
C HIS A 107 9.51 -1.88 6.53
N LEU A 108 9.77 -0.68 7.01
CA LEU A 108 10.06 0.49 6.21
C LEU A 108 11.35 1.14 6.68
N PHE A 109 12.33 1.18 5.80
CA PHE A 109 13.52 2.01 5.93
C PHE A 109 13.49 3.12 4.89
N SER A 110 13.73 4.36 5.30
CA SER A 110 13.88 5.48 4.38
C SER A 110 14.99 6.42 4.81
N ASN A 111 15.76 6.92 3.84
CA ASN A 111 16.74 7.96 4.01
C ASN A 111 16.46 9.08 3.00
N ARG A 112 15.91 10.20 3.48
CA ARG A 112 15.41 11.31 2.65
C ARG A 112 16.39 12.48 2.68
N GLY A 113 17.57 12.30 2.06
CA GLY A 113 18.49 13.39 1.81
C GLY A 113 18.02 14.31 0.67
N ALA A 114 18.52 15.55 0.63
CA ALA A 114 18.16 16.53 -0.40
C ALA A 114 18.53 16.06 -1.82
N LEU A 115 19.71 15.49 -2.00
CA LEU A 115 20.22 15.04 -3.30
C LEU A 115 19.98 13.55 -3.55
N LYS A 116 19.78 12.77 -2.50
CA LYS A 116 19.68 11.32 -2.56
C LYS A 116 18.56 10.84 -1.65
N HIS A 117 17.67 10.05 -2.20
CA HIS A 117 16.58 9.42 -1.46
C HIS A 117 16.64 7.91 -1.68
N ILE A 118 16.59 7.16 -0.59
CA ILE A 118 16.48 5.69 -0.60
C ILE A 118 15.30 5.30 0.25
N THR A 119 14.46 4.41 -0.27
CA THR A 119 13.41 3.74 0.49
C THR A 119 13.51 2.24 0.25
N ILE A 120 13.44 1.46 1.32
CA ILE A 120 13.32 0.01 1.28
C ILE A 120 12.06 -0.34 2.06
N GLU A 121 11.14 -0.97 1.41
CA GLU A 121 9.94 -1.51 2.03
C GLU A 121 9.93 -3.02 1.86
N THR A 122 9.77 -3.75 2.97
CA THR A 122 9.57 -5.19 2.92
C THR A 122 8.26 -5.54 3.60
N GLY A 123 7.56 -6.50 3.06
CA GLY A 123 6.26 -6.97 3.52
C GLY A 123 6.19 -8.48 3.60
N LEU A 124 5.59 -9.00 4.67
CA LEU A 124 5.21 -10.39 4.79
C LEU A 124 3.71 -10.44 5.08
N GLN A 125 2.97 -11.05 4.20
CA GLN A 125 1.54 -11.23 4.33
C GLN A 125 1.24 -12.69 4.63
N TYR A 126 0.39 -12.92 5.62
CA TYR A 126 -0.08 -14.25 6.00
C TYR A 126 -1.60 -14.29 6.04
N SER A 127 -2.18 -15.20 5.30
CA SER A 127 -3.60 -15.52 5.31
C SER A 127 -3.78 -17.04 5.35
N LYS A 128 -4.99 -17.50 5.66
CA LYS A 128 -5.33 -18.94 5.54
C LYS A 128 -5.15 -19.48 4.11
N LYS A 129 -5.19 -18.60 3.11
CA LYS A 129 -5.11 -18.95 1.69
C LYS A 129 -3.69 -18.86 1.12
N PHE A 130 -2.86 -17.98 1.65
CA PHE A 130 -1.51 -17.75 1.13
C PHE A 130 -0.56 -17.17 2.19
N THR A 131 0.73 -17.31 1.93
CA THR A 131 1.80 -16.53 2.55
C THR A 131 2.65 -15.93 1.45
N LYS A 132 2.81 -14.61 1.42
CA LYS A 132 3.63 -13.97 0.41
C LYS A 132 4.58 -12.94 1.00
N PHE A 133 5.78 -12.90 0.44
CA PHE A 133 6.81 -11.92 0.75
C PHE A 133 6.94 -10.93 -0.40
N GLU A 134 7.16 -9.67 -0.06
CA GLU A 134 7.38 -8.59 -1.02
C GLU A 134 8.49 -7.66 -0.55
N MET A 135 9.26 -7.13 -1.49
CA MET A 135 10.27 -6.11 -1.24
C MET A 135 10.27 -5.09 -2.37
N THR A 136 10.25 -3.82 -2.00
CA THR A 136 10.43 -2.70 -2.92
C THR A 136 11.65 -1.90 -2.50
N PHE A 137 12.52 -1.60 -3.45
CA PHE A 137 13.64 -0.69 -3.30
C PHE A 137 13.46 0.48 -4.24
N ASP A 138 13.37 1.69 -3.69
CA ASP A 138 13.28 2.93 -4.45
C ASP A 138 14.52 3.78 -4.20
N TYR A 139 15.15 4.19 -5.29
CA TYR A 139 16.30 5.07 -5.29
C TYR A 139 16.04 6.29 -6.17
N ARG A 140 16.30 7.47 -5.65
CA ARG A 140 16.25 8.72 -6.40
C ARG A 140 17.50 9.54 -6.13
N ARG A 141 18.09 10.08 -7.19
CA ARG A 141 19.24 10.97 -7.11
C ARG A 141 19.06 12.18 -8.02
N LEU A 142 19.27 13.36 -7.45
CA LEU A 142 19.40 14.59 -8.22
C LEU A 142 20.87 14.72 -8.69
N LEU A 143 21.06 14.86 -9.98
CA LEU A 143 22.37 15.01 -10.61
C LEU A 143 22.79 16.47 -10.64
N SER A 144 24.11 16.73 -10.82
CA SER A 144 24.70 18.09 -10.83
C SER A 144 24.14 18.98 -11.95
N ASN A 145 23.75 18.41 -13.06
CA ASN A 145 23.07 19.11 -14.17
C ASN A 145 21.59 19.40 -13.87
N GLY A 146 21.08 19.03 -12.68
CA GLY A 146 19.71 19.20 -12.24
C GLY A 146 18.72 18.20 -12.83
N SER A 147 19.17 17.22 -13.61
CA SER A 147 18.34 16.10 -14.00
C SER A 147 18.18 15.10 -12.84
N GLN A 148 17.15 14.26 -12.91
CA GLN A 148 16.85 13.28 -11.86
C GLN A 148 17.01 11.87 -12.41
N PHE A 149 17.74 11.05 -11.68
CA PHE A 149 17.77 9.60 -11.88
C PHE A 149 16.89 8.92 -10.84
N THR A 150 16.01 8.02 -11.26
CA THR A 150 15.22 7.16 -10.38
C THR A 150 15.38 5.70 -10.79
N ALA A 151 15.50 4.84 -9.79
CA ALA A 151 15.52 3.39 -9.97
C ALA A 151 14.57 2.76 -8.96
N ARG A 152 13.71 1.88 -9.42
CA ARG A 152 12.83 1.08 -8.59
C ARG A 152 13.05 -0.39 -8.92
N PHE A 153 13.19 -1.20 -7.87
CA PHE A 153 13.24 -2.66 -7.96
C PHE A 153 12.14 -3.24 -7.09
N PHE A 154 11.42 -4.19 -7.61
CA PHE A 154 10.45 -4.97 -6.87
C PHE A 154 10.78 -6.45 -6.97
N ALA A 155 10.68 -7.14 -5.84
CA ALA A 155 10.77 -8.60 -5.76
C ALA A 155 9.64 -9.10 -4.86
N GLY A 156 8.85 -10.02 -5.37
CA GLY A 156 7.78 -10.67 -4.64
C GLY A 156 7.76 -12.15 -4.87
N LYS A 157 7.42 -12.95 -3.85
CA LYS A 157 7.29 -14.40 -3.95
C LYS A 157 6.16 -14.90 -3.05
N PHE A 158 5.36 -15.83 -3.57
CA PHE A 158 4.49 -16.65 -2.75
C PHE A 158 5.32 -17.75 -2.08
N LEU A 159 5.38 -17.74 -0.74
CA LEU A 159 6.06 -18.75 0.05
C LEU A 159 5.19 -20.01 0.20
N SER A 160 3.89 -19.80 0.28
CA SER A 160 2.88 -20.85 0.17
C SER A 160 1.61 -20.24 -0.40
N HIS A 161 0.93 -20.96 -1.25
CA HIS A 161 -0.44 -20.64 -1.63
C HIS A 161 -1.22 -21.94 -1.80
N ARG A 162 -2.45 -21.95 -1.31
CA ARG A 162 -3.42 -22.96 -1.64
C ARG A 162 -4.04 -22.56 -2.96
N GLN A 163 -4.33 -23.53 -3.81
CA GLN A 163 -4.92 -23.32 -5.12
C GLN A 163 -6.05 -22.28 -5.03
N GLN A 164 -5.87 -21.14 -5.65
CA GLN A 164 -6.83 -20.04 -5.61
C GLN A 164 -7.70 -20.11 -6.87
N GLU A 165 -8.98 -20.00 -6.68
CA GLU A 165 -9.94 -19.92 -7.80
C GLU A 165 -9.89 -18.54 -8.48
N THR A 166 -9.24 -17.54 -7.84
CA THR A 166 -9.19 -16.16 -8.32
C THR A 166 -7.78 -15.60 -8.26
N ASN A 167 -7.42 -14.71 -9.18
CA ASN A 167 -6.16 -13.95 -9.22
C ASN A 167 -6.17 -12.71 -8.31
N PHE A 168 -7.11 -12.60 -7.37
CA PHE A 168 -7.34 -11.41 -6.56
C PHE A 168 -6.14 -11.01 -5.68
N PHE A 169 -5.35 -11.97 -5.22
CA PHE A 169 -4.18 -11.74 -4.37
C PHE A 169 -2.85 -11.82 -5.12
N ASP A 170 -2.87 -12.02 -6.43
CA ASP A 170 -1.68 -12.12 -7.25
C ASP A 170 -0.86 -10.83 -7.24
N PHE A 171 0.41 -10.92 -7.59
CA PHE A 171 1.21 -9.74 -7.88
C PHE A 171 0.77 -9.14 -9.21
N ASN A 172 0.59 -7.83 -9.24
CA ASN A 172 0.12 -7.11 -10.42
C ASN A 172 1.28 -6.40 -11.11
N LEU A 173 1.40 -6.59 -12.42
CA LEU A 173 2.45 -5.95 -13.22
C LEU A 173 2.10 -4.50 -13.55
N ASN A 174 0.88 -4.24 -13.93
CA ASN A 174 0.44 -2.96 -14.50
C ASN A 174 -0.84 -2.36 -13.91
N ARG A 175 -1.74 -3.14 -13.32
CA ARG A 175 -2.97 -2.65 -12.71
C ARG A 175 -3.02 -3.07 -11.24
N PRO A 176 -2.91 -2.12 -10.29
CA PRO A 176 -2.91 -2.47 -8.88
C PRO A 176 -4.29 -2.98 -8.43
N GLN A 177 -4.30 -4.04 -7.65
CA GLN A 177 -5.44 -4.43 -6.84
C GLN A 177 -5.15 -4.04 -5.40
N ASP A 178 -5.87 -3.05 -4.89
CA ASP A 178 -5.64 -2.52 -3.55
C ASP A 178 -6.41 -3.30 -2.49
N TYR A 179 -6.17 -4.61 -2.38
CA TYR A 179 -6.81 -5.45 -1.36
C TYR A 179 -6.34 -5.15 0.08
N LEU A 180 -5.32 -4.32 0.25
CA LEU A 180 -4.91 -3.79 1.55
C LEU A 180 -5.50 -2.41 1.86
N PHE A 181 -6.29 -1.83 0.96
CA PHE A 181 -6.92 -0.51 1.09
C PHE A 181 -5.93 0.59 1.52
N ARG A 182 -4.70 0.53 0.97
CA ARG A 182 -3.61 1.46 1.31
C ARG A 182 -3.62 2.72 0.47
N TYR A 183 -4.31 2.71 -0.66
CA TYR A 183 -4.32 3.81 -1.60
C TYR A 183 -5.58 4.66 -1.48
N ASN A 184 -5.40 5.96 -1.40
CA ASN A 184 -6.51 6.89 -1.56
C ASN A 184 -6.62 7.24 -3.04
N TYR A 185 -7.71 6.81 -3.67
CA TYR A 185 -8.00 7.22 -5.04
C TYR A 185 -8.57 8.64 -5.03
N PHE A 186 -7.77 9.60 -5.48
CA PHE A 186 -8.24 10.95 -5.74
C PHE A 186 -8.66 11.06 -7.21
N GLY A 187 -9.98 11.11 -7.44
CA GLY A 187 -10.56 11.30 -8.75
C GLY A 187 -10.78 10.01 -9.55
N ARG A 188 -11.35 10.15 -10.75
CA ARG A 188 -11.55 9.07 -11.70
C ARG A 188 -10.20 8.60 -12.22
N SER A 189 -9.88 7.33 -12.04
CA SER A 189 -8.92 6.66 -12.89
C SER A 189 -9.62 6.41 -14.24
N GLU A 190 -9.41 7.25 -15.20
CA GLU A 190 -9.87 6.96 -16.55
C GLU A 190 -8.98 5.83 -17.09
N ASN A 191 -9.56 4.67 -17.27
CA ASN A 191 -8.86 3.48 -17.76
C ASN A 191 -8.60 3.55 -19.26
N ASP A 192 -9.28 4.44 -19.98
CA ASP A 192 -9.27 4.53 -21.44
C ASP A 192 -9.07 5.97 -21.91
N GLY A 193 -8.31 6.15 -22.99
CA GLY A 193 -8.10 7.41 -23.67
C GLY A 193 -6.71 8.00 -23.57
N LEU A 194 -6.46 9.07 -24.32
CA LEU A 194 -5.16 9.76 -24.45
C LEU A 194 -4.64 10.36 -23.13
N PHE A 195 -5.54 10.66 -22.19
CA PHE A 195 -5.25 11.30 -20.90
C PHE A 195 -5.44 10.38 -19.70
N SER A 196 -5.53 9.08 -19.94
CA SER A 196 -5.65 8.14 -18.84
C SER A 196 -4.48 8.28 -17.86
N GLN A 197 -4.79 8.59 -16.62
CA GLN A 197 -3.79 8.73 -15.56
C GLN A 197 -3.89 7.53 -14.62
N GLN A 198 -2.83 6.75 -14.55
CA GLN A 198 -2.67 5.79 -13.49
C GLN A 198 -2.09 6.50 -12.26
N ILE A 199 -2.92 6.76 -11.26
CA ILE A 199 -2.53 7.47 -10.03
C ILE A 199 -1.75 6.53 -9.10
N VAL A 200 -2.04 5.23 -9.15
CA VAL A 200 -1.42 4.20 -8.32
C VAL A 200 -0.58 3.26 -9.17
N MET A 201 0.65 3.03 -8.73
CA MET A 201 1.58 2.12 -9.39
C MET A 201 1.40 0.71 -8.83
N ALA A 202 1.21 -0.28 -9.71
CA ALA A 202 1.21 -1.69 -9.35
C ALA A 202 2.60 -2.16 -8.88
N GLU A 203 2.69 -3.36 -8.34
CA GLU A 203 3.94 -3.95 -7.86
C GLU A 203 5.00 -3.99 -8.97
N GLY A 204 4.64 -4.38 -10.19
CA GLY A 204 5.52 -4.38 -11.35
C GLY A 204 5.95 -3.01 -11.83
N GLY A 205 5.21 -1.96 -11.49
CA GLY A 205 5.57 -0.58 -11.82
C GLY A 205 5.38 -0.19 -13.28
N PHE A 206 4.67 -0.98 -14.06
CA PHE A 206 4.41 -0.68 -15.47
C PHE A 206 3.11 0.10 -15.63
N LYS A 207 3.16 1.09 -16.50
CA LYS A 207 2.01 1.88 -16.94
C LYS A 207 1.56 1.35 -18.30
N SER A 208 0.85 0.25 -18.31
CA SER A 208 0.29 -0.33 -19.53
C SER A 208 -1.21 -0.41 -19.40
N MET A 209 -1.91 -0.07 -20.48
CA MET A 209 -3.36 -0.16 -20.57
C MET A 209 -3.85 -1.42 -21.24
N LEU A 210 -2.94 -2.23 -21.79
CA LEU A 210 -3.31 -3.44 -22.48
C LEU A 210 -4.00 -4.41 -21.50
N PHE A 211 -3.61 -5.62 -21.41
CA PHE A 211 -4.23 -6.58 -20.51
C PHE A 211 -3.68 -6.50 -19.09
N PRO A 212 -4.46 -6.79 -18.05
CA PRO A 212 -3.93 -6.97 -16.70
C PRO A 212 -3.04 -8.22 -16.67
N PHE A 213 -1.77 -8.01 -16.31
CA PHE A 213 -0.83 -9.12 -16.11
C PHE A 213 -0.63 -9.35 -14.62
N THR A 214 -0.81 -10.61 -14.20
CA THR A 214 -0.64 -11.04 -12.81
C THR A 214 0.36 -12.18 -12.73
N ALA A 215 0.98 -12.33 -11.56
CA ALA A 215 1.90 -13.43 -11.25
C ALA A 215 1.51 -14.06 -9.92
N ASN A 216 1.32 -15.38 -9.92
CA ASN A 216 0.86 -16.15 -8.78
C ASN A 216 1.96 -16.96 -8.08
N ASP A 217 3.20 -16.89 -8.52
CA ASP A 217 4.35 -17.52 -7.87
C ASP A 217 5.38 -16.47 -7.47
N TYR A 218 6.00 -15.79 -8.42
CA TYR A 218 6.94 -14.71 -8.14
C TYR A 218 6.84 -13.60 -9.18
N LEU A 219 7.24 -12.40 -8.78
CA LEU A 219 7.37 -11.25 -9.65
C LEU A 219 8.68 -10.51 -9.34
N LEU A 220 9.49 -10.31 -10.37
CA LEU A 220 10.67 -9.44 -10.33
C LEU A 220 10.49 -8.33 -11.36
N SER A 221 10.68 -7.08 -10.96
CA SER A 221 10.63 -5.96 -11.88
C SER A 221 11.64 -4.89 -11.56
N SER A 222 12.07 -4.16 -12.58
CA SER A 222 12.94 -3.00 -12.45
C SER A 222 12.44 -1.87 -13.34
N ASN A 223 12.40 -0.65 -12.80
CA ASN A 223 12.01 0.54 -13.52
C ASN A 223 13.11 1.58 -13.34
N LEU A 224 13.71 2.01 -14.45
CA LEU A 224 14.77 3.00 -14.47
C LEU A 224 14.29 4.24 -15.24
N THR A 225 14.46 5.41 -14.66
CA THR A 225 14.08 6.67 -15.32
C THR A 225 15.22 7.67 -15.18
N LEU A 226 15.60 8.27 -16.28
CA LEU A 226 16.56 9.36 -16.33
C LEU A 226 15.89 10.56 -17.01
N GLY A 227 15.77 11.66 -16.28
CA GLY A 227 15.33 12.94 -16.85
C GLY A 227 16.46 13.53 -17.69
N LEU A 228 16.23 13.66 -19.00
CA LEU A 228 17.24 14.16 -19.94
C LEU A 228 17.17 15.68 -20.14
N TRP A 229 16.02 16.30 -19.83
CA TRP A 229 15.78 17.72 -20.08
C TRP A 229 15.28 18.44 -18.84
N LYS A 230 15.72 19.68 -18.65
CA LYS A 230 15.04 20.68 -17.83
C LYS A 230 14.11 21.49 -18.74
N TRP A 231 12.87 21.59 -18.36
CA TRP A 231 11.95 22.60 -18.90
C TRP A 231 12.10 23.90 -18.10
#